data_0749eefdf939689ccc42a1177e10eeb3
#
_entry.id   0749eefdf939689ccc42a1177e10eeb3
#
_cell.length_a   1.000
_cell.length_b   1.000
_cell.length_c   1.000
_cell.angle_alpha   90.00
_cell.angle_beta   90.00
_cell.angle_gamma   90.00
#
_symmetry.space_group_name_H-M   'P 1'
#
loop_
_entity.id
_entity.type
_entity.pdbx_description
1 polymer ?
#
loop_
_entity_poly.entity_id
_entity_poly.type
_entity_poly.pdbx_seq_one_letter_code
_entity_poly.pdbx_strand_id
1 'polypeptide(L)'
;MENLELQKTANEIRKGIVTAVHAAKAGHPGGSLSATEAFTYLYFEEMDIDPKDPKKPGRDRFVLSKGHTAPGLYSTLANRGFFPVEDLKTLRQIGSPLQGHPCIQHTPGIDMSSGSLGQGISTAVGMALSAKLSNDSYRVYTLLGDGEIQEGQVWEASMFAGHRKLDNLVVIVDNNGLQIDGRIEDVCSPYPIADKFRAFNFHVVEVEDGNDFDQLRAAFQEARKTKGMPTAIVMKTLKGKGVSYMEGKAGWHGKAPNDEEYAIAMEELEKAGEALCQK
;
A
#
# COMPACT_ATOMS: atom_id res chain seq x y z
N MET A 1 17.20 -3.44 6.29
CA MET A 1 17.19 -2.57 7.52
C MET A 1 16.83 -3.40 8.74
N GLU A 2 17.28 -2.99 9.92
CA GLU A 2 16.81 -3.59 11.19
C GLU A 2 15.34 -3.23 11.42
N ASN A 3 14.60 -4.12 12.09
CA ASN A 3 13.16 -3.91 12.32
C ASN A 3 12.86 -2.62 13.08
N LEU A 4 13.71 -2.25 14.03
CA LEU A 4 13.54 -1.01 14.78
C LEU A 4 13.56 0.24 13.88
N GLU A 5 14.45 0.27 12.89
CA GLU A 5 14.52 1.38 11.94
C GLU A 5 13.32 1.40 10.99
N LEU A 6 12.81 0.23 10.60
CA LEU A 6 11.56 0.13 9.83
C LEU A 6 10.36 0.63 10.65
N GLN A 7 10.29 0.28 11.95
CA GLN A 7 9.24 0.75 12.86
C GLN A 7 9.27 2.27 13.05
N LYS A 8 10.45 2.86 13.22
CA LYS A 8 10.62 4.32 13.29
C LYS A 8 10.15 4.98 11.99
N THR A 9 10.58 4.45 10.86
CA THR A 9 10.18 4.95 9.53
C THR A 9 8.66 4.84 9.33
N ALA A 10 8.04 3.72 9.69
CA ALA A 10 6.60 3.55 9.62
C ALA A 10 5.85 4.57 10.50
N ASN A 11 6.40 4.88 11.66
CA ASN A 11 5.83 5.91 12.55
C ASN A 11 5.87 7.31 11.91
N GLU A 12 6.99 7.70 11.28
CA GLU A 12 7.08 8.96 10.54
C GLU A 12 6.13 9.00 9.34
N ILE A 13 5.96 7.88 8.62
CA ILE A 13 4.99 7.76 7.53
C ILE A 13 3.57 7.98 8.07
N ARG A 14 3.20 7.42 9.24
CA ARG A 14 1.90 7.66 9.87
C ARG A 14 1.67 9.12 10.21
N LYS A 15 2.67 9.82 10.78
CA LYS A 15 2.59 11.27 11.03
C LYS A 15 2.32 12.05 9.75
N GLY A 16 3.00 11.70 8.66
CA GLY A 16 2.79 12.30 7.36
C GLY A 16 1.40 12.04 6.79
N ILE A 17 0.85 10.83 6.94
CA ILE A 17 -0.52 10.50 6.54
C ILE A 17 -1.54 11.40 7.24
N VAL A 18 -1.46 11.46 8.57
CA VAL A 18 -2.39 12.24 9.39
C VAL A 18 -2.28 13.74 9.06
N THR A 19 -1.04 14.24 8.90
CA THR A 19 -0.76 15.63 8.52
C THR A 19 -1.35 15.97 7.15
N ALA A 20 -1.14 15.12 6.15
CA ALA A 20 -1.62 15.36 4.79
C ALA A 20 -3.16 15.42 4.73
N VAL A 21 -3.81 14.43 5.36
CA VAL A 21 -5.28 14.33 5.36
C VAL A 21 -5.92 15.47 6.17
N HIS A 22 -5.32 15.84 7.32
CA HIS A 22 -5.77 16.98 8.12
C HIS A 22 -5.65 18.29 7.34
N ALA A 23 -4.50 18.57 6.73
CA ALA A 23 -4.27 19.79 5.96
C ALA A 23 -5.22 19.93 4.76
N ALA A 24 -5.53 18.81 4.09
CA ALA A 24 -6.46 18.77 2.97
C ALA A 24 -7.94 18.84 3.40
N LYS A 25 -8.25 18.62 4.67
CA LYS A 25 -9.62 18.41 5.20
C LYS A 25 -10.40 17.35 4.42
N ALA A 26 -9.70 16.45 3.76
CA ALA A 26 -10.23 15.37 2.92
C ALA A 26 -9.17 14.30 2.70
N GLY A 27 -9.57 13.04 2.59
CA GLY A 27 -8.67 11.93 2.29
C GLY A 27 -9.06 10.65 3.02
N HIS A 28 -8.23 9.63 2.86
CA HIS A 28 -8.52 8.28 3.33
C HIS A 28 -7.45 7.81 4.33
N PRO A 29 -7.53 8.22 5.62
CA PRO A 29 -6.51 7.87 6.60
C PRO A 29 -6.53 6.38 6.97
N GLY A 30 -7.72 5.79 7.19
CA GLY A 30 -7.82 4.43 7.73
C GLY A 30 -7.09 3.38 6.92
N GLY A 31 -7.34 3.33 5.60
CA GLY A 31 -6.68 2.38 4.69
C GLY A 31 -5.22 2.74 4.36
N SER A 32 -4.82 4.01 4.54
CA SER A 32 -3.42 4.44 4.45
C SER A 32 -2.61 3.96 5.65
N LEU A 33 -3.19 4.08 6.85
CA LEU A 33 -2.58 3.65 8.11
C LEU A 33 -2.49 2.13 8.21
N SER A 34 -3.50 1.36 7.73
CA SER A 34 -3.46 -0.10 7.76
C SER A 34 -2.30 -0.68 6.93
N ALA A 35 -1.98 -0.03 5.82
CA ALA A 35 -0.97 -0.51 4.86
C ALA A 35 0.43 0.09 5.10
N THR A 36 0.64 0.84 6.17
CA THR A 36 1.88 1.59 6.40
C THR A 36 3.11 0.67 6.45
N GLU A 37 3.04 -0.49 7.10
CA GLU A 37 4.15 -1.43 7.14
C GLU A 37 4.47 -2.01 5.77
N ALA A 38 3.46 -2.36 4.98
CA ALA A 38 3.67 -2.85 3.62
C ALA A 38 4.33 -1.77 2.74
N PHE A 39 3.88 -0.51 2.80
CA PHE A 39 4.53 0.60 2.13
C PHE A 39 5.98 0.78 2.59
N THR A 40 6.20 0.78 3.91
CA THR A 40 7.54 0.94 4.49
C THR A 40 8.47 -0.17 4.01
N TYR A 41 8.04 -1.44 4.13
CA TYR A 41 8.86 -2.58 3.72
C TYR A 41 9.20 -2.53 2.24
N LEU A 42 8.21 -2.26 1.37
CA LEU A 42 8.41 -2.15 -0.07
C LEU A 42 9.47 -1.10 -0.44
N TYR A 43 9.33 0.11 0.05
CA TYR A 43 10.15 1.25 -0.38
C TYR A 43 11.51 1.36 0.32
N PHE A 44 11.67 0.74 1.49
CA PHE A 44 12.91 0.86 2.27
C PHE A 44 13.73 -0.44 2.32
N GLU A 45 13.14 -1.58 1.96
CA GLU A 45 13.82 -2.88 2.03
C GLU A 45 13.68 -3.72 0.76
N GLU A 46 12.49 -3.81 0.15
CA GLU A 46 12.17 -4.80 -0.88
C GLU A 46 12.57 -4.36 -2.28
N MET A 47 12.17 -3.14 -2.70
CA MET A 47 12.23 -2.71 -4.09
C MET A 47 13.60 -2.12 -4.47
N ASP A 48 14.11 -2.49 -5.66
CA ASP A 48 15.23 -1.77 -6.29
C ASP A 48 14.73 -0.47 -6.91
N ILE A 49 14.83 0.61 -6.14
CA ILE A 49 14.42 1.96 -6.53
C ILE A 49 15.46 2.99 -6.08
N ASP A 50 15.56 4.08 -6.82
CA ASP A 50 16.39 5.23 -6.46
C ASP A 50 15.55 6.53 -6.49
N PRO A 51 15.35 7.20 -5.35
CA PRO A 51 14.59 8.45 -5.31
C PRO A 51 15.28 9.59 -6.11
N LYS A 52 16.60 9.51 -6.35
CA LYS A 52 17.33 10.48 -7.15
C LYS A 52 17.20 10.23 -8.65
N ASP A 53 16.86 9.01 -9.05
CA ASP A 53 16.53 8.63 -10.42
C ASP A 53 15.21 7.84 -10.47
N PRO A 54 14.07 8.50 -10.26
CA PRO A 54 12.76 7.84 -10.20
C PRO A 54 12.34 7.20 -11.53
N LYS A 55 13.07 7.48 -12.61
CA LYS A 55 12.81 6.91 -13.94
C LYS A 55 13.89 5.91 -14.39
N LYS A 56 14.81 5.51 -13.49
CA LYS A 56 15.85 4.52 -13.77
C LYS A 56 15.28 3.32 -14.51
N PRO A 57 15.79 2.95 -15.69
CA PRO A 57 15.39 1.73 -16.38
C PRO A 57 15.69 0.50 -15.52
N GLY A 58 14.85 -0.51 -15.59
CA GLY A 58 15.07 -1.76 -14.86
C GLY A 58 14.74 -1.73 -13.36
N ARG A 59 14.39 -0.56 -12.78
CA ARG A 59 13.90 -0.50 -11.40
C ARG A 59 12.59 -1.26 -11.22
N ASP A 60 12.31 -1.70 -10.02
CA ASP A 60 11.01 -2.29 -9.68
C ASP A 60 9.85 -1.27 -9.83
N ARG A 61 8.63 -1.78 -9.98
CA ARG A 61 7.42 -0.97 -10.17
C ARG A 61 6.42 -1.25 -9.05
N PHE A 62 5.73 -0.19 -8.63
CA PHE A 62 4.65 -0.30 -7.67
C PHE A 62 3.37 0.37 -8.20
N VAL A 63 2.27 -0.39 -8.18
CA VAL A 63 0.93 0.12 -8.52
C VAL A 63 0.05 0.10 -7.29
N LEU A 64 -0.35 1.28 -6.82
CA LEU A 64 -1.34 1.40 -5.76
C LEU A 64 -2.75 1.20 -6.34
N SER A 65 -3.24 -0.03 -6.38
CA SER A 65 -4.55 -0.35 -6.97
C SER A 65 -5.69 0.29 -6.17
N LYS A 66 -5.66 0.20 -4.82
CA LYS A 66 -6.55 0.97 -3.94
C LYS A 66 -6.12 2.45 -3.86
N GLY A 67 -6.24 3.15 -4.98
CA GLY A 67 -5.69 4.50 -5.18
C GLY A 67 -6.13 5.56 -4.19
N HIS A 68 -7.26 5.35 -3.51
CA HIS A 68 -7.74 6.24 -2.46
C HIS A 68 -6.79 6.33 -1.25
N THR A 69 -5.92 5.34 -1.04
CA THR A 69 -4.89 5.37 0.01
C THR A 69 -3.61 6.09 -0.44
N ALA A 70 -3.71 6.99 -1.42
CA ALA A 70 -2.65 7.88 -1.87
C ALA A 70 -1.92 8.60 -0.72
N PRO A 71 -2.57 9.07 0.38
CA PRO A 71 -1.84 9.68 1.49
C PRO A 71 -0.76 8.78 2.08
N GLY A 72 -1.01 7.46 2.15
CA GLY A 72 -0.01 6.47 2.59
C GLY A 72 1.18 6.41 1.66
N LEU A 73 0.92 6.27 0.36
CA LEU A 73 1.97 6.23 -0.66
C LEU A 73 2.76 7.54 -0.72
N TYR A 74 2.09 8.70 -0.68
CA TYR A 74 2.76 10.00 -0.71
C TYR A 74 3.65 10.22 0.51
N SER A 75 3.17 9.88 1.70
CA SER A 75 4.00 9.97 2.91
C SER A 75 5.22 9.05 2.82
N THR A 76 5.06 7.85 2.25
CA THR A 76 6.17 6.92 2.02
C THR A 76 7.18 7.48 1.02
N LEU A 77 6.72 8.00 -0.11
CA LEU A 77 7.60 8.62 -1.13
C LEU A 77 8.36 9.82 -0.59
N ALA A 78 7.70 10.69 0.18
CA ALA A 78 8.33 11.85 0.81
C ALA A 78 9.43 11.41 1.80
N ASN A 79 9.12 10.48 2.71
CA ASN A 79 10.10 9.95 3.67
C ASN A 79 11.23 9.16 2.99
N ARG A 80 10.98 8.59 1.79
CA ARG A 80 12.01 7.93 0.99
C ARG A 80 12.90 8.92 0.23
N GLY A 81 12.49 10.19 0.12
CA GLY A 81 13.27 11.27 -0.48
C GLY A 81 12.93 11.57 -1.95
N PHE A 82 11.76 11.19 -2.44
CA PHE A 82 11.30 11.56 -3.79
C PHE A 82 10.90 13.03 -3.91
N PHE A 83 10.41 13.61 -2.81
CA PHE A 83 10.06 15.03 -2.67
C PHE A 83 10.05 15.42 -1.20
N PRO A 84 10.04 16.74 -0.85
CA PRO A 84 10.07 17.20 0.54
C PRO A 84 8.85 16.73 1.35
N VAL A 85 9.07 16.37 2.62
CA VAL A 85 7.98 15.93 3.54
C VAL A 85 6.97 17.05 3.76
N GLU A 86 7.41 18.32 3.71
CA GLU A 86 6.56 19.50 3.86
C GLU A 86 5.48 19.60 2.79
N ASP A 87 5.72 19.06 1.60
CA ASP A 87 4.76 19.05 0.50
C ASP A 87 3.49 18.25 0.82
N LEU A 88 3.55 17.34 1.80
CA LEU A 88 2.39 16.57 2.25
C LEU A 88 1.22 17.47 2.69
N LYS A 89 1.52 18.67 3.20
CA LYS A 89 0.51 19.67 3.60
C LYS A 89 -0.25 20.25 2.41
N THR A 90 0.22 20.02 1.19
CA THR A 90 -0.41 20.53 -0.04
C THR A 90 -1.36 19.51 -0.70
N LEU A 91 -1.58 18.35 -0.06
CA LEU A 91 -2.48 17.31 -0.57
C LEU A 91 -3.82 17.92 -1.06
N ARG A 92 -4.24 17.57 -2.29
CA ARG A 92 -5.50 18.02 -2.92
C ARG A 92 -5.65 19.54 -3.12
N GLN A 93 -4.60 20.34 -2.89
CA GLN A 93 -4.66 21.76 -3.18
C GLN A 93 -4.45 22.02 -4.68
N ILE A 94 -5.02 23.11 -5.19
CA ILE A 94 -4.86 23.52 -6.58
C ILE A 94 -3.37 23.81 -6.84
N GLY A 95 -2.84 23.21 -7.90
CA GLY A 95 -1.42 23.35 -8.27
C GLY A 95 -0.46 22.38 -7.56
N SER A 96 -0.93 21.63 -6.54
CA SER A 96 -0.11 20.61 -5.89
C SER A 96 0.08 19.37 -6.79
N PRO A 97 1.28 18.77 -6.79
CA PRO A 97 1.49 17.47 -7.45
C PRO A 97 0.79 16.32 -6.72
N LEU A 98 0.39 16.51 -5.45
CA LEU A 98 -0.23 15.49 -4.60
C LEU A 98 -1.75 15.47 -4.80
N GLN A 99 -2.17 14.80 -5.86
CA GLN A 99 -3.57 14.66 -6.22
C GLN A 99 -4.33 13.75 -5.23
N GLY A 100 -5.67 13.76 -5.26
CA GLY A 100 -6.49 12.91 -4.39
C GLY A 100 -6.29 11.41 -4.61
N HIS A 101 -5.79 11.03 -5.79
CA HIS A 101 -5.35 9.69 -6.17
C HIS A 101 -3.99 9.79 -6.88
N PRO A 102 -3.19 8.71 -6.93
CA PRO A 102 -1.88 8.74 -7.59
C PRO A 102 -1.97 9.18 -9.04
N CYS A 103 -1.07 10.09 -9.45
CA CYS A 103 -0.97 10.57 -10.81
C CYS A 103 0.48 10.48 -11.30
N ILE A 104 0.72 9.63 -12.31
CA ILE A 104 2.05 9.40 -12.89
C ILE A 104 2.65 10.66 -13.53
N GLN A 105 1.80 11.60 -13.96
CA GLN A 105 2.27 12.83 -14.64
C GLN A 105 2.73 13.90 -13.66
N HIS A 106 2.27 13.88 -12.40
CA HIS A 106 2.49 14.98 -11.48
C HIS A 106 3.35 14.61 -10.28
N THR A 107 3.25 13.39 -9.75
CA THR A 107 3.93 13.01 -8.52
C THR A 107 5.17 12.17 -8.80
N PRO A 108 6.38 12.61 -8.39
CA PRO A 108 7.60 11.82 -8.52
C PRO A 108 7.46 10.46 -7.79
N GLY A 109 7.95 9.38 -8.40
CA GLY A 109 7.90 8.04 -7.82
C GLY A 109 6.59 7.27 -8.01
N ILE A 110 5.59 7.86 -8.68
CA ILE A 110 4.36 7.17 -9.05
C ILE A 110 4.55 6.46 -10.39
N ASP A 111 4.26 5.16 -10.43
CA ASP A 111 4.40 4.33 -11.62
C ASP A 111 3.15 4.24 -12.47
N MET A 112 1.98 4.46 -11.86
CA MET A 112 0.69 4.39 -12.54
C MET A 112 -0.35 5.29 -11.88
N SER A 113 -1.12 6.01 -12.66
CA SER A 113 -2.32 6.69 -12.18
C SER A 113 -3.39 5.66 -11.83
N SER A 114 -4.00 5.79 -10.66
CA SER A 114 -5.03 4.88 -10.16
C SER A 114 -6.16 5.65 -9.46
N GLY A 115 -7.21 4.95 -9.03
CA GLY A 115 -8.37 5.57 -8.35
C GLY A 115 -9.66 4.81 -8.61
N SER A 116 -9.86 4.26 -9.81
CA SER A 116 -10.92 3.31 -10.09
C SER A 116 -10.52 1.95 -9.54
N LEU A 117 -11.24 1.46 -8.52
CA LEU A 117 -10.93 0.20 -7.84
C LEU A 117 -10.94 -0.97 -8.83
N GLY A 118 -10.06 -1.93 -8.61
CA GLY A 118 -9.90 -3.11 -9.45
C GLY A 118 -9.09 -2.90 -10.73
N GLN A 119 -8.83 -1.64 -11.17
CA GLN A 119 -8.11 -1.38 -12.42
C GLN A 119 -6.58 -1.46 -12.28
N GLY A 120 -6.06 -1.11 -11.11
CA GLY A 120 -4.60 -1.06 -10.89
C GLY A 120 -3.91 -2.42 -11.08
N ILE A 121 -4.52 -3.50 -10.65
CA ILE A 121 -3.96 -4.85 -10.85
C ILE A 121 -3.78 -5.18 -12.34
N SER A 122 -4.70 -4.77 -13.22
CA SER A 122 -4.57 -5.02 -14.67
C SER A 122 -3.36 -4.31 -15.26
N THR A 123 -3.09 -3.07 -14.81
CA THR A 123 -1.91 -2.33 -15.25
C THR A 123 -0.62 -2.98 -14.72
N ALA A 124 -0.63 -3.45 -13.46
CA ALA A 124 0.49 -4.18 -12.88
C ALA A 124 0.79 -5.49 -13.65
N VAL A 125 -0.25 -6.21 -14.05
CA VAL A 125 -0.14 -7.41 -14.91
C VAL A 125 0.49 -7.06 -16.26
N GLY A 126 0.06 -5.94 -16.89
CA GLY A 126 0.65 -5.44 -18.13
C GLY A 126 2.14 -5.11 -17.99
N MET A 127 2.53 -4.44 -16.89
CA MET A 127 3.94 -4.13 -16.60
C MET A 127 4.76 -5.40 -16.36
N ALA A 128 4.24 -6.38 -15.62
CA ALA A 128 4.91 -7.64 -15.37
C ALA A 128 5.11 -8.46 -16.65
N LEU A 129 4.10 -8.48 -17.53
CA LEU A 129 4.20 -9.10 -18.84
C LEU A 129 5.23 -8.38 -19.73
N SER A 130 5.22 -7.04 -19.73
CA SER A 130 6.22 -6.24 -20.47
C SER A 130 7.64 -6.60 -20.08
N ALA A 131 7.94 -6.71 -18.77
CA ALA A 131 9.24 -7.15 -18.30
C ALA A 131 9.64 -8.51 -18.86
N LYS A 132 8.72 -9.48 -18.85
CA LYS A 132 8.96 -10.82 -19.41
C LYS A 132 9.26 -10.79 -20.91
N LEU A 133 8.51 -9.99 -21.67
CA LEU A 133 8.69 -9.87 -23.13
C LEU A 133 9.99 -9.18 -23.51
N SER A 134 10.42 -8.22 -22.70
CA SER A 134 11.68 -7.47 -22.91
C SER A 134 12.90 -8.16 -22.28
N ASN A 135 12.73 -9.30 -21.59
CA ASN A 135 13.75 -9.95 -20.77
C ASN A 135 14.36 -9.04 -19.68
N ASP A 136 13.55 -8.14 -19.15
CA ASP A 136 13.91 -7.32 -18.00
C ASP A 136 13.77 -8.12 -16.70
N SER A 137 14.58 -7.78 -15.69
CA SER A 137 14.59 -8.48 -14.39
C SER A 137 13.70 -7.84 -13.31
N TYR A 138 13.10 -6.68 -13.59
CA TYR A 138 12.32 -5.97 -12.58
C TYR A 138 11.06 -6.72 -12.16
N ARG A 139 10.70 -6.50 -10.92
CA ARG A 139 9.47 -7.01 -10.31
C ARG A 139 8.40 -5.94 -10.28
N VAL A 140 7.16 -6.37 -10.24
CA VAL A 140 6.00 -5.49 -10.13
C VAL A 140 5.21 -5.87 -8.89
N TYR A 141 4.94 -4.88 -8.07
CA TYR A 141 4.14 -5.00 -6.85
C TYR A 141 2.85 -4.21 -7.01
N THR A 142 1.76 -4.74 -6.50
CA THR A 142 0.49 -4.01 -6.48
C THR A 142 -0.23 -4.25 -5.16
N LEU A 143 -0.80 -3.17 -4.59
CA LEU A 143 -1.52 -3.22 -3.32
C LEU A 143 -3.01 -2.98 -3.55
N LEU A 144 -3.82 -3.96 -3.15
CA LEU A 144 -5.27 -3.98 -3.22
C LEU A 144 -5.87 -3.91 -1.81
N GLY A 145 -7.11 -3.45 -1.73
CA GLY A 145 -7.93 -3.60 -0.52
C GLY A 145 -8.83 -4.82 -0.60
N ASP A 146 -9.22 -5.35 0.55
CA ASP A 146 -10.18 -6.46 0.65
C ASP A 146 -11.56 -6.11 0.08
N GLY A 147 -12.02 -4.88 0.22
CA GLY A 147 -13.23 -4.39 -0.46
C GLY A 147 -13.03 -4.23 -1.96
N GLU A 148 -11.84 -3.84 -2.40
CA GLU A 148 -11.51 -3.67 -3.82
C GLU A 148 -11.58 -4.98 -4.60
N ILE A 149 -11.22 -6.10 -3.99
CA ILE A 149 -11.24 -7.40 -4.66
C ILE A 149 -12.65 -7.95 -4.92
N GLN A 150 -13.70 -7.23 -4.53
CA GLN A 150 -15.07 -7.50 -4.96
C GLN A 150 -15.28 -7.14 -6.45
N GLU A 151 -14.41 -6.29 -7.02
CA GLU A 151 -14.47 -5.94 -8.44
C GLU A 151 -14.07 -7.14 -9.33
N GLY A 152 -14.91 -7.45 -10.34
CA GLY A 152 -14.66 -8.56 -11.27
C GLY A 152 -13.34 -8.45 -12.01
N GLN A 153 -12.91 -7.23 -12.32
CA GLN A 153 -11.65 -6.92 -13.00
C GLN A 153 -10.42 -7.50 -12.27
N VAL A 154 -10.44 -7.59 -10.94
CA VAL A 154 -9.35 -8.21 -10.17
C VAL A 154 -9.17 -9.67 -10.56
N TRP A 155 -10.27 -10.39 -10.73
CA TRP A 155 -10.25 -11.83 -11.07
C TRP A 155 -9.93 -12.08 -12.53
N GLU A 156 -10.36 -11.21 -13.43
CA GLU A 156 -9.96 -11.24 -14.85
C GLU A 156 -8.42 -11.07 -14.97
N ALA A 157 -7.85 -10.08 -14.28
CA ALA A 157 -6.41 -9.84 -14.24
C ALA A 157 -5.66 -11.02 -13.61
N SER A 158 -6.19 -11.59 -12.51
CA SER A 158 -5.60 -12.74 -11.83
C SER A 158 -5.57 -13.98 -12.71
N MET A 159 -6.66 -14.27 -13.41
CA MET A 159 -6.73 -15.39 -14.38
C MET A 159 -5.63 -15.26 -15.42
N PHE A 160 -5.47 -14.09 -16.00
CA PHE A 160 -4.46 -13.83 -17.02
C PHE A 160 -3.04 -13.94 -16.44
N ALA A 161 -2.79 -13.38 -15.26
CA ALA A 161 -1.48 -13.45 -14.59
C ALA A 161 -1.05 -14.89 -14.31
N GLY A 162 -1.96 -15.71 -13.78
CA GLY A 162 -1.70 -17.13 -13.53
C GLY A 162 -1.45 -17.92 -14.82
N HIS A 163 -2.29 -17.68 -15.86
CA HIS A 163 -2.09 -18.30 -17.19
C HIS A 163 -0.72 -17.96 -17.79
N ARG A 164 -0.30 -16.70 -17.69
CA ARG A 164 1.00 -16.22 -18.20
C ARG A 164 2.18 -16.52 -17.27
N LYS A 165 1.94 -17.13 -16.12
CA LYS A 165 2.96 -17.50 -15.12
C LYS A 165 3.88 -16.33 -14.76
N LEU A 166 3.28 -15.17 -14.44
CA LEU A 166 4.00 -13.93 -14.17
C LEU A 166 4.67 -13.96 -12.77
N ASP A 167 5.74 -14.71 -12.63
CA ASP A 167 6.46 -14.90 -11.35
C ASP A 167 7.25 -13.65 -10.90
N ASN A 168 7.24 -12.60 -11.68
CA ASN A 168 7.71 -11.27 -11.33
C ASN A 168 6.59 -10.34 -10.83
N LEU A 169 5.35 -10.82 -10.68
CA LEU A 169 4.22 -10.09 -10.13
C LEU A 169 3.95 -10.53 -8.69
N VAL A 170 3.84 -9.56 -7.78
CA VAL A 170 3.39 -9.75 -6.40
C VAL A 170 2.15 -8.91 -6.15
N VAL A 171 1.03 -9.57 -5.90
CA VAL A 171 -0.24 -8.95 -5.49
C VAL A 171 -0.32 -8.97 -3.97
N ILE A 172 -0.51 -7.82 -3.35
CA ILE A 172 -0.64 -7.68 -1.90
C ILE A 172 -2.07 -7.28 -1.60
N VAL A 173 -2.73 -7.98 -0.69
CA VAL A 173 -4.09 -7.66 -0.24
C VAL A 173 -4.05 -7.17 1.20
N ASP A 174 -4.40 -5.90 1.39
CA ASP A 174 -4.65 -5.31 2.71
C ASP A 174 -6.01 -5.77 3.21
N ASN A 175 -6.02 -6.90 3.94
CA ASN A 175 -7.22 -7.51 4.49
C ASN A 175 -7.48 -6.96 5.90
N ASN A 176 -8.02 -5.73 5.96
CA ASN A 176 -8.33 -5.04 7.21
C ASN A 176 -9.78 -5.28 7.70
N GLY A 177 -10.59 -6.03 6.95
CA GLY A 177 -11.94 -6.46 7.32
C GLY A 177 -13.01 -5.38 7.24
N LEU A 178 -12.68 -4.17 6.74
CA LEU A 178 -13.59 -3.02 6.75
C LEU A 178 -13.59 -2.29 5.41
N GLN A 179 -14.77 -2.01 4.90
CA GLN A 179 -14.98 -1.07 3.78
C GLN A 179 -15.80 0.15 4.25
N ILE A 180 -16.20 1.01 3.30
CA ILE A 180 -16.90 2.28 3.58
C ILE A 180 -18.12 2.11 4.48
N ASP A 181 -18.94 1.09 4.18
CA ASP A 181 -20.27 0.90 4.77
C ASP A 181 -20.27 0.00 6.01
N GLY A 182 -19.11 -0.57 6.40
CA GLY A 182 -19.01 -1.42 7.57
C GLY A 182 -18.05 -2.59 7.44
N ARG A 183 -18.34 -3.67 8.16
CA ARG A 183 -17.56 -4.91 8.06
C ARG A 183 -17.74 -5.52 6.67
N ILE A 184 -16.63 -5.96 6.10
CA ILE A 184 -16.65 -6.50 4.74
C ILE A 184 -17.54 -7.74 4.60
N GLU A 185 -17.64 -8.54 5.67
CA GLU A 185 -18.50 -9.73 5.72
C GLU A 185 -19.98 -9.38 5.65
N ASP A 186 -20.37 -8.24 6.23
CA ASP A 186 -21.76 -7.81 6.30
C ASP A 186 -22.20 -7.08 5.02
N VAL A 187 -21.26 -6.50 4.26
CA VAL A 187 -21.57 -5.76 3.03
C VAL A 187 -21.53 -6.69 1.81
N CYS A 188 -20.38 -7.27 1.51
CA CYS A 188 -20.20 -8.25 0.44
C CYS A 188 -18.91 -9.04 0.70
N SER A 189 -19.03 -10.22 1.28
CA SER A 189 -17.88 -11.02 1.72
C SER A 189 -16.99 -11.47 0.56
N PRO A 190 -15.70 -11.07 0.51
CA PRO A 190 -14.75 -11.57 -0.47
C PRO A 190 -14.13 -12.92 -0.08
N TYR A 191 -14.44 -13.45 1.09
CA TYR A 191 -13.83 -14.68 1.61
C TYR A 191 -14.32 -15.96 0.89
N PRO A 192 -13.51 -17.01 0.84
CA PRO A 192 -12.10 -17.08 1.24
C PRO A 192 -11.18 -16.43 0.20
N ILE A 193 -10.42 -15.40 0.58
CA ILE A 193 -9.56 -14.64 -0.35
C ILE A 193 -8.42 -15.50 -0.88
N ALA A 194 -7.70 -16.16 0.03
CA ALA A 194 -6.54 -16.99 -0.30
C ALA A 194 -6.86 -18.08 -1.32
N ASP A 195 -7.98 -18.79 -1.12
CA ASP A 195 -8.38 -19.90 -2.00
C ASP A 195 -8.77 -19.42 -3.40
N LYS A 196 -9.36 -18.22 -3.51
CA LYS A 196 -9.65 -17.62 -4.81
C LYS A 196 -8.37 -17.36 -5.61
N PHE A 197 -7.32 -16.78 -4.99
CA PHE A 197 -6.04 -16.60 -5.67
C PHE A 197 -5.37 -17.94 -6.01
N ARG A 198 -5.45 -18.95 -5.12
CA ARG A 198 -4.97 -20.33 -5.42
C ARG A 198 -5.66 -20.91 -6.65
N ALA A 199 -6.99 -20.72 -6.77
CA ALA A 199 -7.75 -21.19 -7.92
C ALA A 199 -7.33 -20.53 -9.24
N PHE A 200 -6.76 -19.32 -9.20
CA PHE A 200 -6.15 -18.66 -10.36
C PHE A 200 -4.65 -18.95 -10.53
N ASN A 201 -4.12 -20.02 -9.91
CA ASN A 201 -2.72 -20.45 -10.01
C ASN A 201 -1.73 -19.41 -9.46
N PHE A 202 -2.06 -18.74 -8.37
CA PHE A 202 -1.11 -17.97 -7.59
C PHE A 202 -0.48 -18.84 -6.49
N HIS A 203 0.80 -18.61 -6.24
CA HIS A 203 1.38 -18.93 -4.94
C HIS A 203 0.81 -17.97 -3.91
N VAL A 204 0.26 -18.47 -2.82
CA VAL A 204 -0.40 -17.63 -1.81
C VAL A 204 0.33 -17.71 -0.48
N VAL A 205 0.73 -16.57 0.04
CA VAL A 205 1.30 -16.39 1.37
C VAL A 205 0.29 -15.66 2.24
N GLU A 206 -0.16 -16.32 3.30
CA GLU A 206 -1.05 -15.71 4.29
C GLU A 206 -0.22 -15.15 5.44
N VAL A 207 -0.42 -13.87 5.77
CA VAL A 207 0.28 -13.15 6.83
C VAL A 207 -0.72 -12.83 7.93
N GLU A 208 -0.51 -13.40 9.12
CA GLU A 208 -1.44 -13.27 10.25
C GLU A 208 -1.42 -11.87 10.87
N ASP A 209 -0.28 -11.18 10.83
CA ASP A 209 -0.14 -9.78 11.21
C ASP A 209 0.67 -9.01 10.18
N GLY A 210 -0.03 -8.34 9.28
CA GLY A 210 0.57 -7.48 8.24
C GLY A 210 1.13 -6.15 8.78
N ASN A 211 1.01 -5.91 10.09
CA ASN A 211 1.67 -4.81 10.78
C ASN A 211 2.94 -5.26 11.52
N ASP A 212 3.39 -6.50 11.30
CA ASP A 212 4.64 -7.07 11.81
C ASP A 212 5.69 -7.22 10.70
N PHE A 213 6.86 -6.58 10.87
CA PHE A 213 7.92 -6.59 9.85
C PHE A 213 8.62 -7.93 9.68
N ASP A 214 8.66 -8.81 10.68
CA ASP A 214 9.26 -10.14 10.53
C ASP A 214 8.39 -11.02 9.65
N GLN A 215 7.07 -10.97 9.84
CA GLN A 215 6.12 -11.69 9.00
C GLN A 215 6.11 -11.16 7.57
N LEU A 216 6.14 -9.84 7.37
CA LEU A 216 6.25 -9.24 6.04
C LEU A 216 7.55 -9.67 5.35
N ARG A 217 8.68 -9.59 6.06
CA ARG A 217 9.98 -10.01 5.53
C ARG A 217 9.96 -11.47 5.07
N ALA A 218 9.41 -12.37 5.88
CA ALA A 218 9.27 -13.77 5.51
C ALA A 218 8.41 -13.94 4.24
N ALA A 219 7.29 -13.25 4.16
CA ALA A 219 6.37 -13.32 3.02
C ALA A 219 7.02 -12.81 1.72
N PHE A 220 7.71 -11.68 1.75
CA PHE A 220 8.40 -11.16 0.57
C PHE A 220 9.60 -12.02 0.16
N GLN A 221 10.34 -12.60 1.11
CA GLN A 221 11.40 -13.56 0.82
C GLN A 221 10.86 -14.82 0.14
N GLU A 222 9.69 -15.29 0.54
CA GLU A 222 9.01 -16.43 -0.11
C GLU A 222 8.56 -16.06 -1.52
N ALA A 223 7.96 -14.86 -1.71
CA ALA A 223 7.59 -14.35 -3.02
C ALA A 223 8.78 -14.24 -3.99
N ARG A 224 9.97 -13.86 -3.50
CA ARG A 224 11.20 -13.80 -4.32
C ARG A 224 11.64 -15.19 -4.82
N LYS A 225 11.43 -16.22 -4.00
CA LYS A 225 11.81 -17.61 -4.32
C LYS A 225 10.82 -18.28 -5.27
N THR A 226 9.58 -17.81 -5.31
CA THR A 226 8.52 -18.38 -6.14
C THR A 226 8.83 -18.17 -7.62
N LYS A 227 8.74 -19.27 -8.41
CA LYS A 227 8.98 -19.27 -9.85
C LYS A 227 7.84 -19.96 -10.58
N GLY A 228 7.59 -19.50 -11.81
CA GLY A 228 6.59 -20.08 -12.70
C GLY A 228 5.14 -19.76 -12.34
N MET A 229 4.87 -18.92 -11.35
CA MET A 229 3.54 -18.44 -11.00
C MET A 229 3.61 -17.09 -10.25
N PRO A 230 2.62 -16.20 -10.35
CA PRO A 230 2.55 -14.99 -9.56
C PRO A 230 2.34 -15.30 -8.08
N THR A 231 2.68 -14.35 -7.20
CA THR A 231 2.46 -14.48 -5.76
C THR A 231 1.35 -13.54 -5.30
N ALA A 232 0.46 -14.02 -4.42
CA ALA A 232 -0.46 -13.21 -3.66
C ALA A 232 -0.09 -13.26 -2.17
N ILE A 233 0.16 -12.10 -1.57
CA ILE A 233 0.37 -11.95 -0.13
C ILE A 233 -0.94 -11.40 0.46
N VAL A 234 -1.66 -12.22 1.20
CA VAL A 234 -2.90 -11.84 1.88
C VAL A 234 -2.57 -11.52 3.33
N MET A 235 -2.51 -10.26 3.68
CA MET A 235 -2.09 -9.83 5.01
C MET A 235 -3.27 -9.30 5.84
N LYS A 236 -3.48 -9.87 7.01
CA LYS A 236 -4.40 -9.30 8.00
C LYS A 236 -3.77 -8.04 8.57
N THR A 237 -4.54 -6.96 8.61
CA THR A 237 -4.08 -5.65 9.09
C THR A 237 -5.15 -5.01 9.97
N LEU A 238 -4.76 -3.93 10.65
CA LEU A 238 -5.68 -3.14 11.44
C LEU A 238 -5.95 -1.79 10.75
N LYS A 239 -7.18 -1.58 10.27
CA LYS A 239 -7.58 -0.28 9.69
C LYS A 239 -7.38 0.84 10.71
N GLY A 240 -6.68 1.92 10.31
CA GLY A 240 -6.41 3.04 11.21
C GLY A 240 -5.26 2.82 12.19
N LYS A 241 -4.40 1.82 11.96
CA LYS A 241 -3.28 1.40 12.83
C LYS A 241 -2.42 2.56 13.31
N GLY A 242 -2.22 2.64 14.63
CA GLY A 242 -1.36 3.62 15.30
C GLY A 242 -2.09 4.90 15.76
N VAL A 243 -3.39 5.02 15.48
CA VAL A 243 -4.23 6.13 15.97
C VAL A 243 -5.44 5.55 16.68
N SER A 244 -5.49 5.65 18.00
CA SER A 244 -6.41 4.89 18.86
C SER A 244 -7.89 5.06 18.50
N TYR A 245 -8.30 6.27 18.17
CA TYR A 245 -9.68 6.57 17.81
C TYR A 245 -10.05 6.19 16.37
N MET A 246 -9.07 5.83 15.52
CA MET A 246 -9.27 5.34 14.14
C MET A 246 -9.25 3.82 14.04
N GLU A 247 -8.53 3.14 14.94
CA GLU A 247 -8.32 1.70 14.88
C GLU A 247 -9.63 0.91 14.87
N GLY A 248 -9.79 0.04 13.86
CA GLY A 248 -10.93 -0.86 13.72
C GLY A 248 -12.27 -0.18 13.41
N LYS A 249 -12.26 1.07 12.96
CA LYS A 249 -13.49 1.83 12.72
C LYS A 249 -13.69 2.19 11.25
N ALA A 250 -14.77 1.70 10.65
CA ALA A 250 -15.14 1.96 9.25
C ALA A 250 -15.32 3.46 8.95
N GLY A 251 -15.86 4.23 9.90
CA GLY A 251 -16.08 5.67 9.74
C GLY A 251 -14.82 6.50 9.42
N TRP A 252 -13.63 5.94 9.66
CA TRP A 252 -12.35 6.56 9.28
C TRP A 252 -11.85 6.15 7.90
N HIS A 253 -12.72 5.53 7.09
CA HIS A 253 -12.36 5.21 5.71
C HIS A 253 -12.03 6.45 4.90
N GLY A 254 -12.91 7.47 4.91
CA GLY A 254 -12.78 8.68 4.10
C GLY A 254 -12.99 9.99 4.87
N LYS A 255 -12.84 9.99 6.20
CA LYS A 255 -13.01 11.14 7.07
C LYS A 255 -11.64 11.74 7.42
N ALA A 256 -11.48 13.06 7.24
CA ALA A 256 -10.31 13.79 7.76
C ALA A 256 -10.49 14.10 9.25
N PRO A 257 -9.42 14.02 10.07
CA PRO A 257 -9.47 14.47 11.46
C PRO A 257 -9.65 16.01 11.52
N ASN A 258 -10.40 16.49 12.51
CA ASN A 258 -10.43 17.91 12.86
C ASN A 258 -9.17 18.28 13.66
N ASP A 259 -9.06 19.56 14.10
CA ASP A 259 -7.87 20.07 14.77
C ASP A 259 -7.59 19.35 16.12
N GLU A 260 -8.64 19.01 16.89
CA GLU A 260 -8.53 18.29 18.16
C GLU A 260 -8.14 16.83 17.91
N GLU A 261 -8.82 16.17 16.98
CA GLU A 261 -8.53 14.79 16.55
C GLU A 261 -7.09 14.69 15.99
N TYR A 262 -6.65 15.69 15.22
CA TYR A 262 -5.27 15.77 14.73
C TYR A 262 -4.25 15.88 15.85
N ALA A 263 -4.48 16.76 16.83
CA ALA A 263 -3.59 16.94 17.97
C ALA A 263 -3.43 15.63 18.77
N ILE A 264 -4.53 14.92 19.02
CA ILE A 264 -4.51 13.60 19.70
C ILE A 264 -3.69 12.59 18.90
N ALA A 265 -3.93 12.46 17.59
CA ALA A 265 -3.21 11.53 16.76
C ALA A 265 -1.70 11.81 16.74
N MET A 266 -1.32 13.08 16.63
CA MET A 266 0.10 13.46 16.63
C MET A 266 0.76 13.17 17.97
N GLU A 267 0.10 13.47 19.11
CA GLU A 267 0.61 13.13 20.44
C GLU A 267 0.82 11.62 20.61
N GLU A 268 -0.13 10.79 20.17
CA GLU A 268 0.00 9.33 20.22
C GLU A 268 1.18 8.84 19.39
N LEU A 269 1.36 9.35 18.16
CA LEU A 269 2.45 8.98 17.27
C LEU A 269 3.81 9.51 17.74
N GLU A 270 3.86 10.67 18.39
CA GLU A 270 5.07 11.19 19.03
C GLU A 270 5.52 10.30 20.19
N LYS A 271 4.61 9.96 21.11
CA LYS A 271 4.88 9.04 22.22
C LYS A 271 5.34 7.66 21.72
N ALA A 272 4.70 7.14 20.65
CA ALA A 272 5.12 5.90 20.03
C ALA A 272 6.54 5.98 19.46
N GLY A 273 6.89 7.09 18.81
CA GLY A 273 8.24 7.36 18.31
C GLY A 273 9.29 7.44 19.41
N GLU A 274 8.99 8.14 20.50
CA GLU A 274 9.87 8.23 21.68
C GLU A 274 10.13 6.85 22.28
N ALA A 275 9.09 6.03 22.43
CA ALA A 275 9.22 4.65 22.92
C ALA A 275 10.11 3.77 22.02
N LEU A 276 10.08 3.99 20.69
CA LEU A 276 10.98 3.31 19.76
C LEU A 276 12.43 3.80 19.85
N CYS A 277 12.67 5.03 20.28
CA CYS A 277 14.02 5.56 20.48
C CYS A 277 14.70 5.06 21.76
N GLN A 278 13.91 4.53 22.71
CA GLN A 278 14.41 3.99 23.99
C GLN A 278 14.77 2.50 23.91
N LYS A 279 14.43 1.83 22.81
CA LYS A 279 14.78 0.42 22.51
C LYS A 279 16.12 0.33 21.80
#